data_3ebae9008a2939a67580263ee3d902eb
#
_entry.id   3ebae9008a2939a67580263ee3d902eb
#
_cell.length_a   1.000
_cell.length_b   1.000
_cell.length_c   1.000
_cell.angle_alpha   90.00
_cell.angle_beta   90.00
_cell.angle_gamma   90.00
#
_symmetry.space_group_name_H-M   'P 1'
#
loop_
_entity.id
_entity.type
_entity.pdbx_description
1 polymer ?
#
loop_
_entity_poly.entity_id
_entity_poly.type
_entity_poly.pdbx_seq_one_letter_code
_entity_poly.pdbx_strand_id
1 'polypeptide(L)'
;MLFNFIDRLKILITIIAIAIFVGCSPTKLTIKWDDPTFVSPGGYARVKAVDNRHAMVYSAGRTAVIRFSNDGCKSWSEPIKVAKSEDFIYTNCELLQLQSGKLLYTWNARPRKGTTGLPYKIMYAISEDGGKSWSQGYDLYLAGTEFKNGCWEPIALQLPSGELHIYFANEGPYTHSSEQEISLMRSYDEGKSWNQAERVSFRRGKRDGMAVPIYLPHSGEIVMAIEDNGIRGRFKPVIVRTRKNWKDGFVAGDDDRREEVLAARCSVDDGIYAGAPYLIRLGEKHTLLSIQSTEGRKGTNHKFANMQVYVGDKNGRNFCNRSTPMPDLDENGSALWNSLAQIDENRVIAVMTVRGKEKGKNGIWTAIGEVLKGKR
;
A
#
# COMPACT_ATOMS: atom_id res chain seq x y z
N MET A 1 -70.24 10.97 -5.60
CA MET A 1 -69.41 11.85 -4.76
C MET A 1 -68.25 11.07 -4.11
N LEU A 2 -67.79 9.97 -4.71
CA LEU A 2 -66.70 9.11 -4.17
C LEU A 2 -65.47 9.04 -5.08
N PHE A 3 -65.49 9.64 -6.27
CA PHE A 3 -64.38 9.57 -7.23
C PHE A 3 -63.28 10.63 -7.07
N ASN A 4 -63.49 11.64 -6.23
CA ASN A 4 -62.54 12.75 -6.07
C ASN A 4 -61.58 12.63 -4.87
N PHE A 5 -61.69 11.57 -4.08
CA PHE A 5 -60.82 11.45 -2.89
C PHE A 5 -59.58 10.56 -3.17
N ILE A 6 -59.65 9.62 -4.09
CA ILE A 6 -58.59 8.68 -4.42
C ILE A 6 -57.50 9.34 -5.29
N ASP A 7 -57.85 10.26 -6.17
CA ASP A 7 -56.90 10.96 -7.03
C ASP A 7 -56.09 12.04 -6.29
N ARG A 8 -56.65 12.66 -5.27
CA ARG A 8 -55.87 13.57 -4.40
C ARG A 8 -54.90 12.87 -3.49
N LEU A 9 -55.14 11.60 -3.11
CA LEU A 9 -54.25 10.82 -2.29
C LEU A 9 -53.06 10.30 -3.10
N LYS A 10 -53.23 10.00 -4.40
CA LYS A 10 -52.15 9.59 -5.30
C LYS A 10 -51.19 10.72 -5.64
N ILE A 11 -51.68 11.96 -5.75
CA ILE A 11 -50.83 13.15 -6.00
C ILE A 11 -50.03 13.52 -4.73
N LEU A 12 -50.54 13.30 -3.54
CA LEU A 12 -49.85 13.59 -2.29
C LEU A 12 -48.72 12.55 -1.99
N ILE A 13 -48.87 11.30 -2.42
CA ILE A 13 -47.86 10.25 -2.24
C ILE A 13 -46.72 10.42 -3.25
N THR A 14 -46.99 10.97 -4.44
CA THR A 14 -45.95 11.21 -5.47
C THR A 14 -45.06 12.42 -5.14
N ILE A 15 -45.52 13.38 -4.35
CA ILE A 15 -44.74 14.56 -3.96
C ILE A 15 -43.85 14.30 -2.74
N ILE A 16 -44.17 13.30 -1.91
CA ILE A 16 -43.35 12.96 -0.73
C ILE A 16 -42.12 12.06 -1.09
N ALA A 17 -42.10 11.46 -2.26
CA ALA A 17 -40.99 10.59 -2.72
C ALA A 17 -39.83 11.38 -3.37
N ILE A 18 -39.89 12.69 -3.56
CA ILE A 18 -38.84 13.49 -4.24
C ILE A 18 -37.98 14.35 -3.27
N ALA A 19 -38.23 14.29 -1.99
CA ALA A 19 -37.56 15.16 -1.03
C ALA A 19 -36.75 14.39 0.02
N ILE A 20 -35.82 13.55 -0.32
CA ILE A 20 -34.63 13.21 0.51
C ILE A 20 -33.55 12.65 -0.41
N PHE A 21 -33.02 13.45 -1.29
CA PHE A 21 -31.66 13.33 -1.80
C PHE A 21 -31.01 14.72 -1.73
N VAL A 22 -30.95 15.29 -0.53
CA VAL A 22 -29.87 16.24 -0.24
C VAL A 22 -28.61 15.39 -0.10
N GLY A 23 -28.09 14.94 -1.25
CA GLY A 23 -26.78 14.35 -1.33
C GLY A 23 -25.81 15.39 -0.81
N CYS A 24 -25.31 15.18 0.39
CA CYS A 24 -24.13 15.86 0.89
C CYS A 24 -23.05 15.65 -0.15
N SER A 25 -22.82 16.60 -1.06
CA SER A 25 -21.71 16.54 -2.01
C SER A 25 -20.45 16.32 -1.19
N PRO A 26 -19.72 15.23 -1.38
CA PRO A 26 -18.53 14.99 -0.58
C PRO A 26 -17.61 16.20 -0.77
N THR A 27 -17.16 16.78 0.33
CA THR A 27 -16.18 17.87 0.34
C THR A 27 -15.04 17.46 -0.59
N LYS A 28 -14.82 18.25 -1.65
CA LYS A 28 -13.86 17.92 -2.71
C LYS A 28 -12.45 18.11 -2.14
N LEU A 29 -11.93 17.08 -1.45
CA LEU A 29 -10.57 17.08 -0.96
C LEU A 29 -9.63 16.85 -2.14
N THR A 30 -8.61 17.70 -2.26
CA THR A 30 -7.55 17.58 -3.29
C THR A 30 -6.19 17.69 -2.63
N ILE A 31 -5.14 17.26 -3.32
CA ILE A 31 -3.76 17.37 -2.84
C ILE A 31 -2.98 18.20 -3.85
N LYS A 32 -2.35 19.27 -3.36
CA LYS A 32 -1.39 20.08 -4.12
C LYS A 32 0.02 19.64 -3.70
N TRP A 33 0.78 19.15 -4.66
CA TRP A 33 2.14 18.67 -4.44
C TRP A 33 3.17 19.78 -4.65
N ASP A 34 4.19 19.81 -3.78
CA ASP A 34 5.41 20.58 -4.00
C ASP A 34 6.30 19.89 -5.04
N ASP A 35 7.33 20.59 -5.52
CA ASP A 35 8.31 20.01 -6.43
C ASP A 35 9.01 18.81 -5.80
N PRO A 36 9.13 17.69 -6.53
CA PRO A 36 9.78 16.50 -6.01
C PRO A 36 11.26 16.71 -5.72
N THR A 37 11.74 16.18 -4.59
CA THR A 37 13.11 16.30 -4.13
C THR A 37 13.81 14.93 -4.10
N PHE A 38 15.05 14.88 -4.63
CA PHE A 38 15.90 13.68 -4.54
C PHE A 38 16.43 13.52 -3.11
N VAL A 39 16.30 12.31 -2.56
CA VAL A 39 16.76 11.99 -1.20
C VAL A 39 18.07 11.21 -1.21
N SER A 40 18.14 10.10 -1.91
CA SER A 40 19.35 9.26 -1.98
C SER A 40 19.26 8.20 -3.06
N PRO A 41 20.40 7.60 -3.47
CA PRO A 41 20.38 6.31 -4.15
C PRO A 41 19.66 5.24 -3.30
N GLY A 42 19.08 4.23 -3.97
CA GLY A 42 18.32 3.17 -3.33
C GLY A 42 16.94 3.04 -3.95
N GLY A 43 16.06 2.30 -3.30
CA GLY A 43 14.72 2.12 -3.80
C GLY A 43 13.78 1.44 -2.81
N TYR A 44 12.52 1.33 -3.23
CA TYR A 44 11.45 0.71 -2.45
C TYR A 44 11.31 1.36 -1.06
N ALA A 45 11.31 2.69 -1.02
CA ALA A 45 11.26 3.42 0.23
C ALA A 45 9.83 3.52 0.79
N ARG A 46 9.73 3.49 2.11
CA ARG A 46 8.51 3.69 2.90
C ARG A 46 8.76 4.75 3.97
N VAL A 47 7.78 5.61 4.19
CA VAL A 47 7.80 6.57 5.30
C VAL A 47 6.72 6.21 6.30
N LYS A 48 7.08 6.23 7.58
CA LYS A 48 6.17 5.96 8.71
C LYS A 48 6.35 7.02 9.79
N ALA A 49 5.26 7.36 10.45
CA ALA A 49 5.33 8.09 11.71
C ALA A 49 5.90 7.16 12.79
N VAL A 50 6.86 7.67 13.57
CA VAL A 50 7.51 6.98 14.69
C VAL A 50 7.69 7.99 15.82
N ASP A 51 6.94 7.83 16.90
CA ASP A 51 6.86 8.80 17.99
C ASP A 51 6.52 10.21 17.43
N ASN A 52 7.38 11.20 17.72
CA ASN A 52 7.22 12.58 17.27
C ASN A 52 7.99 12.91 15.97
N ARG A 53 8.43 11.92 15.23
CA ARG A 53 9.24 12.05 14.01
C ARG A 53 8.77 11.11 12.91
N HIS A 54 9.41 11.18 11.75
CA HIS A 54 9.16 10.26 10.65
C HIS A 54 10.41 9.42 10.38
N ALA A 55 10.20 8.16 10.06
CA ALA A 55 11.25 7.24 9.62
C ALA A 55 11.05 6.90 8.15
N MET A 56 12.13 6.95 7.37
CA MET A 56 12.19 6.40 6.01
C MET A 56 13.00 5.12 6.03
N VAL A 57 12.39 4.03 5.62
CA VAL A 57 13.06 2.74 5.43
C VAL A 57 13.18 2.44 3.95
N TYR A 58 14.31 1.85 3.53
CA TYR A 58 14.56 1.59 2.11
C TYR A 58 15.66 0.54 1.89
N SER A 59 15.77 0.10 0.65
CA SER A 59 16.80 -0.82 0.18
C SER A 59 17.96 -0.06 -0.47
N ALA A 60 19.17 -0.34 -0.02
CA ALA A 60 20.42 0.05 -0.66
C ALA A 60 21.18 -1.22 -1.12
N GLY A 61 20.60 -1.93 -2.08
CA GLY A 61 21.12 -3.17 -2.63
C GLY A 61 21.12 -4.30 -1.60
N ARG A 62 22.28 -4.61 -1.00
CA ARG A 62 22.44 -5.65 0.02
C ARG A 62 22.18 -5.20 1.45
N THR A 63 21.74 -3.98 1.63
CA THR A 63 21.57 -3.34 2.94
C THR A 63 20.14 -2.82 3.11
N ALA A 64 19.50 -3.20 4.21
CA ALA A 64 18.29 -2.59 4.71
C ALA A 64 18.67 -1.36 5.57
N VAL A 65 18.06 -0.21 5.31
CA VAL A 65 18.47 1.09 5.83
C VAL A 65 17.29 1.84 6.41
N ILE A 66 17.54 2.62 7.47
CA ILE A 66 16.58 3.56 8.04
C ILE A 66 17.22 4.96 8.18
N ARG A 67 16.43 6.01 7.97
CA ARG A 67 16.74 7.41 8.26
C ARG A 67 15.58 8.03 9.02
N PHE A 68 15.85 9.10 9.75
CA PHE A 68 14.84 9.84 10.49
C PHE A 68 14.73 11.29 10.05
N SER A 69 13.53 11.84 10.14
CA SER A 69 13.24 13.27 9.93
C SER A 69 12.54 13.82 11.16
N ASN A 70 13.01 14.99 11.65
CA ASN A 70 12.43 15.72 12.77
C ASN A 70 11.77 17.05 12.33
N ASP A 71 11.71 17.32 11.02
CA ASP A 71 11.30 18.61 10.45
C ASP A 71 10.11 18.48 9.48
N GLY A 72 9.32 17.41 9.64
CA GLY A 72 8.17 17.15 8.77
C GLY A 72 8.57 16.67 7.38
N CYS A 73 9.54 15.78 7.33
CA CYS A 73 10.03 15.12 6.10
C CYS A 73 10.77 16.04 5.11
N LYS A 74 11.21 17.24 5.53
CA LYS A 74 11.98 18.16 4.69
C LYS A 74 13.44 17.74 4.56
N SER A 75 14.02 17.20 5.64
CA SER A 75 15.38 16.66 5.64
C SER A 75 15.44 15.30 6.36
N TRP A 76 16.51 14.56 6.11
CA TRP A 76 16.70 13.19 6.60
C TRP A 76 18.08 13.04 7.23
N SER A 77 18.14 12.32 8.36
CA SER A 77 19.40 12.00 9.04
C SER A 77 20.35 11.19 8.15
N GLU A 78 21.59 11.01 8.58
CA GLU A 78 22.47 9.99 8.01
C GLU A 78 21.83 8.59 8.10
N PRO A 79 22.13 7.70 7.13
CA PRO A 79 21.54 6.38 7.06
C PRO A 79 22.09 5.48 8.20
N ILE A 80 21.16 4.81 8.89
CA ILE A 80 21.47 3.76 9.87
C ILE A 80 21.25 2.41 9.19
N LYS A 81 22.25 1.54 9.26
CA LYS A 81 22.14 0.19 8.76
C LYS A 81 21.34 -0.67 9.73
N VAL A 82 20.27 -1.30 9.22
CA VAL A 82 19.44 -2.27 9.96
C VAL A 82 20.02 -3.68 9.80
N ALA A 83 20.23 -4.10 8.57
CA ALA A 83 20.80 -5.42 8.25
C ALA A 83 21.60 -5.36 6.94
N LYS A 84 22.54 -6.28 6.76
CA LYS A 84 23.34 -6.45 5.53
C LYS A 84 23.59 -7.93 5.28
N SER A 85 23.65 -8.32 4.00
CA SER A 85 24.00 -9.67 3.57
C SER A 85 25.04 -9.65 2.46
N GLU A 86 25.86 -10.69 2.37
CA GLU A 86 26.73 -10.93 1.22
C GLU A 86 26.04 -11.81 0.16
N ASP A 87 25.06 -12.63 0.56
CA ASP A 87 24.39 -13.62 -0.29
C ASP A 87 23.04 -13.15 -0.84
N PHE A 88 22.43 -12.14 -0.20
CA PHE A 88 21.10 -11.65 -0.56
C PHE A 88 21.11 -10.18 -0.97
N ILE A 89 20.23 -9.84 -1.91
CA ILE A 89 19.77 -8.49 -2.14
C ILE A 89 18.55 -8.26 -1.25
N TYR A 90 18.58 -7.20 -0.44
CA TYR A 90 17.46 -6.80 0.39
C TYR A 90 16.58 -5.79 -0.36
N THR A 91 15.28 -5.96 -0.30
CA THR A 91 14.31 -5.09 -0.96
C THR A 91 12.95 -5.14 -0.23
N ASN A 92 11.98 -4.37 -0.70
CA ASN A 92 10.62 -4.35 -0.15
C ASN A 92 10.62 -4.07 1.37
N CYS A 93 11.41 -3.08 1.79
CA CYS A 93 11.53 -2.70 3.18
C CYS A 93 10.24 -2.06 3.70
N GLU A 94 9.85 -2.39 4.92
CA GLU A 94 8.68 -1.83 5.60
C GLU A 94 8.97 -1.66 7.10
N LEU A 95 8.24 -0.76 7.75
CA LEU A 95 8.39 -0.43 9.17
C LEU A 95 7.02 -0.34 9.85
N LEU A 96 6.95 -0.83 11.07
CA LEU A 96 5.84 -0.60 11.98
C LEU A 96 6.36 -0.27 13.37
N GLN A 97 5.86 0.81 13.98
CA GLN A 97 5.99 1.00 15.42
C GLN A 97 4.90 0.20 16.14
N LEU A 98 5.31 -0.67 17.06
CA LEU A 98 4.41 -1.45 17.89
C LEU A 98 3.82 -0.59 19.02
N GLN A 99 2.71 -1.03 19.58
CA GLN A 99 2.07 -0.36 20.73
C GLN A 99 2.99 -0.26 21.96
N SER A 100 3.97 -1.15 22.10
CA SER A 100 5.02 -1.09 23.12
C SER A 100 6.09 -0.02 22.87
N GLY A 101 6.06 0.64 21.72
CA GLY A 101 7.09 1.59 21.26
C GLY A 101 8.25 0.94 20.50
N LYS A 102 8.39 -0.39 20.50
CA LYS A 102 9.39 -1.10 19.70
C LYS A 102 9.16 -0.85 18.20
N LEU A 103 10.22 -0.96 17.40
CA LEU A 103 10.14 -0.88 15.95
C LEU A 103 10.31 -2.27 15.34
N LEU A 104 9.37 -2.68 14.51
CA LEU A 104 9.47 -3.88 13.68
C LEU A 104 9.81 -3.45 12.25
N TYR A 105 10.94 -3.91 11.74
CA TYR A 105 11.40 -3.71 10.37
C TYR A 105 11.29 -5.02 9.61
N THR A 106 10.64 -5.04 8.45
CA THR A 106 10.53 -6.23 7.61
C THR A 106 11.11 -5.98 6.23
N TRP A 107 11.62 -7.03 5.58
CA TRP A 107 12.14 -6.96 4.22
C TRP A 107 12.07 -8.30 3.52
N ASN A 108 12.16 -8.26 2.19
CA ASN A 108 12.37 -9.42 1.35
C ASN A 108 13.86 -9.61 1.07
N ALA A 109 14.37 -10.82 1.30
CA ALA A 109 15.72 -11.22 0.97
C ALA A 109 15.69 -12.11 -0.28
N ARG A 110 16.31 -11.63 -1.35
CA ARG A 110 16.40 -12.31 -2.67
C ARG A 110 17.79 -12.83 -2.89
N PRO A 111 17.98 -14.13 -3.20
CA PRO A 111 19.29 -14.67 -3.54
C PRO A 111 19.98 -13.84 -4.62
N ARG A 112 21.26 -13.55 -4.43
CA ARG A 112 22.08 -12.87 -5.44
C ARG A 112 22.26 -13.73 -6.67
N LYS A 113 22.39 -13.09 -7.82
CA LYS A 113 22.81 -13.79 -9.04
C LYS A 113 24.14 -14.49 -8.81
N GLY A 114 24.18 -15.79 -9.05
CA GLY A 114 25.34 -16.65 -8.82
C GLY A 114 25.36 -17.39 -7.48
N THR A 115 24.43 -17.10 -6.55
CA THR A 115 24.19 -18.00 -5.41
C THR A 115 23.16 -19.05 -5.81
N THR A 116 23.39 -20.31 -5.44
CA THR A 116 22.50 -21.44 -5.76
C THR A 116 21.97 -22.07 -4.48
N GLY A 117 20.75 -22.60 -4.52
CA GLY A 117 20.14 -23.34 -3.42
C GLY A 117 19.64 -22.50 -2.25
N LEU A 118 19.76 -21.17 -2.30
CA LEU A 118 19.23 -20.29 -1.27
C LEU A 118 17.75 -19.95 -1.56
N PRO A 119 16.87 -20.00 -0.55
CA PRO A 119 15.47 -19.65 -0.73
C PRO A 119 15.25 -18.13 -0.76
N TYR A 120 14.18 -17.68 -1.42
CA TYR A 120 13.61 -16.35 -1.21
C TYR A 120 12.99 -16.30 0.19
N LYS A 121 13.19 -15.18 0.90
CA LYS A 121 12.78 -15.06 2.30
C LYS A 121 12.01 -13.78 2.56
N ILE A 122 11.08 -13.85 3.50
CA ILE A 122 10.63 -12.70 4.28
C ILE A 122 11.41 -12.72 5.59
N MET A 123 11.98 -11.58 5.94
CA MET A 123 12.80 -11.40 7.14
C MET A 123 12.30 -10.24 7.98
N TYR A 124 12.66 -10.23 9.26
CA TYR A 124 12.38 -9.10 10.16
C TYR A 124 13.51 -8.87 11.17
N ALA A 125 13.53 -7.67 11.73
CA ALA A 125 14.35 -7.29 12.87
C ALA A 125 13.56 -6.36 13.80
N ILE A 126 13.93 -6.33 15.08
CA ILE A 126 13.29 -5.51 16.10
C ILE A 126 14.32 -4.54 16.70
N SER A 127 13.90 -3.30 16.90
CA SER A 127 14.61 -2.31 17.67
C SER A 127 13.82 -1.97 18.94
N GLU A 128 14.50 -1.94 20.08
CA GLU A 128 13.92 -1.56 21.39
C GLU A 128 14.33 -0.16 21.85
N ASP A 129 15.17 0.52 21.06
CA ASP A 129 15.79 1.80 21.39
C ASP A 129 15.45 2.93 20.39
N GLY A 130 14.29 2.79 19.72
CA GLY A 130 13.81 3.78 18.75
C GLY A 130 14.60 3.78 17.45
N GLY A 131 15.20 2.65 17.04
CA GLY A 131 15.89 2.48 15.75
C GLY A 131 17.38 2.83 15.78
N LYS A 132 18.00 3.01 16.96
CA LYS A 132 19.43 3.24 17.09
C LYS A 132 20.22 1.95 16.89
N SER A 133 19.71 0.84 17.45
CA SER A 133 20.25 -0.50 17.24
C SER A 133 19.12 -1.50 16.89
N TRP A 134 19.50 -2.62 16.31
CA TRP A 134 18.59 -3.63 15.77
C TRP A 134 19.05 -5.01 16.18
N SER A 135 18.10 -5.91 16.43
CA SER A 135 18.39 -7.34 16.56
C SER A 135 19.04 -7.87 15.28
N GLN A 136 19.61 -9.05 15.32
CA GLN A 136 19.91 -9.79 14.10
C GLN A 136 18.64 -9.96 13.26
N GLY A 137 18.82 -10.13 11.93
CA GLY A 137 17.70 -10.46 11.05
C GLY A 137 17.23 -11.90 11.31
N TYR A 138 15.92 -12.07 11.49
CA TYR A 138 15.28 -13.37 11.65
C TYR A 138 14.55 -13.76 10.37
N ASP A 139 14.64 -15.03 10.00
CA ASP A 139 13.81 -15.60 8.94
C ASP A 139 12.36 -15.73 9.44
N LEU A 140 11.41 -15.10 8.75
CA LEU A 140 9.99 -15.23 9.04
C LEU A 140 9.35 -16.32 8.16
N TYR A 141 9.63 -16.29 6.86
CA TYR A 141 9.09 -17.21 5.89
C TYR A 141 10.15 -17.56 4.84
N LEU A 142 10.20 -18.84 4.49
CA LEU A 142 11.07 -19.38 3.44
C LEU A 142 10.22 -19.89 2.29
N ALA A 143 10.40 -19.31 1.11
CA ALA A 143 9.77 -19.75 -0.12
C ALA A 143 10.68 -20.66 -0.94
N GLY A 144 10.42 -20.80 -2.24
CA GLY A 144 11.28 -21.58 -3.13
C GLY A 144 12.63 -20.92 -3.42
N THR A 145 13.50 -21.67 -4.09
CA THR A 145 14.84 -21.19 -4.50
C THR A 145 14.85 -20.53 -5.88
N GLU A 146 13.74 -20.61 -6.62
CA GLU A 146 13.57 -19.97 -7.92
C GLU A 146 12.72 -18.72 -7.82
N PHE A 147 13.00 -17.73 -8.70
CA PHE A 147 12.25 -16.47 -8.73
C PHE A 147 10.73 -16.68 -8.85
N LYS A 148 10.28 -17.61 -9.68
CA LYS A 148 8.85 -17.92 -9.89
C LYS A 148 8.14 -18.57 -8.69
N ASN A 149 8.88 -18.95 -7.66
CA ASN A 149 8.35 -19.56 -6.44
C ASN A 149 8.78 -18.77 -5.20
N GLY A 150 9.02 -17.49 -5.36
CA GLY A 150 9.45 -16.59 -4.30
C GLY A 150 8.34 -16.11 -3.38
N CYS A 151 8.70 -15.19 -2.50
CA CYS A 151 7.79 -14.42 -1.65
C CYS A 151 8.21 -12.95 -1.66
N TRP A 152 7.25 -12.03 -1.54
CA TRP A 152 7.48 -10.62 -1.86
C TRP A 152 6.73 -9.69 -0.91
N GLU A 153 7.23 -8.46 -0.76
CA GLU A 153 6.53 -7.27 -0.26
C GLU A 153 5.89 -7.46 1.13
N PRO A 154 6.68 -7.80 2.15
CA PRO A 154 6.13 -7.89 3.50
C PRO A 154 5.64 -6.54 3.99
N ILE A 155 4.50 -6.54 4.67
CA ILE A 155 3.95 -5.37 5.35
C ILE A 155 3.31 -5.78 6.67
N ALA A 156 3.53 -4.98 7.70
CA ALA A 156 3.04 -5.26 9.04
C ALA A 156 1.83 -4.39 9.41
N LEU A 157 0.92 -4.97 10.20
CA LEU A 157 -0.20 -4.30 10.83
C LEU A 157 -0.35 -4.83 12.26
N GLN A 158 -0.47 -3.95 13.26
CA GLN A 158 -0.86 -4.35 14.61
C GLN A 158 -2.30 -3.94 14.87
N LEU A 159 -3.11 -4.88 15.33
CA LEU A 159 -4.50 -4.65 15.71
C LEU A 159 -4.60 -4.01 17.11
N PRO A 160 -5.74 -3.36 17.46
CA PRO A 160 -5.94 -2.82 18.80
C PRO A 160 -5.82 -3.86 19.94
N SER A 161 -6.04 -5.13 19.62
CA SER A 161 -5.84 -6.25 20.57
C SER A 161 -4.37 -6.52 20.91
N GLY A 162 -3.42 -5.90 20.18
CA GLY A 162 -2.00 -6.23 20.24
C GLY A 162 -1.57 -7.31 19.26
N GLU A 163 -2.51 -8.05 18.65
CA GLU A 163 -2.21 -9.06 17.63
C GLU A 163 -1.48 -8.43 16.45
N LEU A 164 -0.34 -9.00 16.09
CA LEU A 164 0.56 -8.51 15.05
C LEU A 164 0.45 -9.39 13.81
N HIS A 165 0.29 -8.78 12.67
CA HIS A 165 0.16 -9.39 11.36
C HIS A 165 1.34 -9.01 10.47
N ILE A 166 1.89 -9.96 9.71
CA ILE A 166 2.71 -9.68 8.54
C ILE A 166 2.07 -10.33 7.33
N TYR A 167 1.68 -9.51 6.36
CA TYR A 167 1.16 -9.91 5.06
C TYR A 167 2.28 -9.90 4.04
N PHE A 168 2.24 -10.81 3.07
CA PHE A 168 3.19 -10.84 1.96
C PHE A 168 2.60 -11.57 0.76
N ALA A 169 3.06 -11.21 -0.43
CA ALA A 169 2.72 -11.92 -1.65
C ALA A 169 3.54 -13.22 -1.72
N ASN A 170 2.90 -14.35 -2.03
CA ASN A 170 3.48 -15.67 -1.91
C ASN A 170 3.22 -16.53 -3.15
N GLU A 171 4.29 -16.90 -3.83
CA GLU A 171 4.30 -17.83 -4.95
C GLU A 171 4.81 -19.22 -4.53
N GLY A 172 5.35 -19.36 -3.31
CA GLY A 172 5.94 -20.60 -2.81
C GLY A 172 5.05 -21.83 -2.94
N PRO A 173 3.74 -21.78 -2.66
CA PRO A 173 2.84 -22.91 -2.82
C PRO A 173 2.58 -23.31 -4.29
N TYR A 174 2.88 -22.45 -5.28
CA TYR A 174 2.49 -22.62 -6.69
C TYR A 174 3.65 -23.03 -7.59
N THR A 175 4.27 -24.17 -7.29
CA THR A 175 5.47 -24.66 -8.02
C THR A 175 5.24 -25.00 -9.49
N HIS A 176 3.97 -25.24 -9.88
CA HIS A 176 3.57 -25.65 -11.24
C HIS A 176 2.72 -24.62 -11.99
N SER A 177 2.52 -23.44 -11.41
CA SER A 177 1.75 -22.35 -12.02
C SER A 177 2.43 -20.99 -11.78
N SER A 178 1.87 -19.92 -12.34
CA SER A 178 2.29 -18.54 -12.10
C SER A 178 1.36 -17.82 -11.11
N GLU A 179 0.61 -18.57 -10.32
CA GLU A 179 -0.32 -18.02 -9.34
C GLU A 179 0.43 -17.38 -8.16
N GLN A 180 -0.21 -16.43 -7.54
CA GLN A 180 0.28 -15.73 -6.37
C GLN A 180 -0.89 -15.41 -5.44
N GLU A 181 -0.72 -15.69 -4.17
CA GLU A 181 -1.66 -15.35 -3.12
C GLU A 181 -1.12 -14.26 -2.20
N ILE A 182 -1.98 -13.67 -1.39
CA ILE A 182 -1.55 -12.96 -0.18
C ILE A 182 -1.63 -13.92 0.99
N SER A 183 -0.47 -14.14 1.62
CA SER A 183 -0.33 -14.91 2.85
C SER A 183 -0.21 -13.98 4.06
N LEU A 184 -0.61 -14.47 5.23
CA LEU A 184 -0.56 -13.80 6.53
C LEU A 184 0.13 -14.69 7.54
N MET A 185 1.04 -14.14 8.33
CA MET A 185 1.54 -14.72 9.58
C MET A 185 1.18 -13.82 10.76
N ARG A 186 0.82 -14.45 11.88
CA ARG A 186 0.37 -13.77 13.11
C ARG A 186 1.33 -14.00 14.25
N SER A 187 1.47 -12.99 15.08
CA SER A 187 2.14 -13.07 16.38
C SER A 187 1.25 -12.47 17.46
N TYR A 188 1.27 -13.08 18.63
CA TYR A 188 0.55 -12.66 19.82
C TYR A 188 1.48 -12.20 20.95
N ASP A 189 2.78 -12.14 20.67
CA ASP A 189 3.86 -11.88 21.62
C ASP A 189 4.88 -10.85 21.09
N GLU A 190 4.39 -9.90 20.30
CA GLU A 190 5.18 -8.81 19.67
C GLU A 190 6.31 -9.30 18.75
N GLY A 191 6.08 -10.39 18.03
CA GLY A 191 7.02 -10.89 17.03
C GLY A 191 8.09 -11.83 17.59
N LYS A 192 7.95 -12.32 18.83
CA LYS A 192 8.86 -13.34 19.39
C LYS A 192 8.59 -14.71 18.79
N SER A 193 7.32 -15.02 18.53
CA SER A 193 6.89 -16.23 17.82
C SER A 193 5.82 -15.92 16.78
N TRP A 194 5.73 -16.76 15.76
CA TRP A 194 4.81 -16.62 14.63
C TRP A 194 4.14 -17.95 14.32
N ASN A 195 2.85 -17.90 13.96
CA ASN A 195 2.16 -19.08 13.47
C ASN A 195 2.57 -19.39 12.02
N GLN A 196 2.04 -20.48 11.47
CA GLN A 196 2.23 -20.81 10.06
C GLN A 196 1.51 -19.80 9.16
N ALA A 197 2.02 -19.62 7.94
CA ALA A 197 1.39 -18.77 6.95
C ALA A 197 0.00 -19.30 6.57
N GLU A 198 -0.99 -18.41 6.58
CA GLU A 198 -2.35 -18.68 6.11
C GLU A 198 -2.70 -17.81 4.91
N ARG A 199 -3.47 -18.36 3.98
CA ARG A 199 -3.97 -17.62 2.81
C ARG A 199 -5.08 -16.67 3.23
N VAL A 200 -5.01 -15.40 2.81
CA VAL A 200 -6.07 -14.40 3.08
C VAL A 200 -6.70 -13.82 1.81
N SER A 201 -6.01 -13.88 0.67
CA SER A 201 -6.54 -13.45 -0.62
C SER A 201 -5.94 -14.30 -1.75
N PHE A 202 -6.80 -14.75 -2.68
CA PHE A 202 -6.36 -15.56 -3.80
C PHE A 202 -7.39 -15.57 -4.93
N ARG A 203 -6.93 -15.39 -6.16
CA ARG A 203 -7.70 -15.60 -7.38
C ARG A 203 -7.06 -16.73 -8.19
N ARG A 204 -7.81 -17.82 -8.39
CA ARG A 204 -7.35 -18.99 -9.15
C ARG A 204 -6.89 -18.60 -10.56
N GLY A 205 -5.71 -19.08 -10.98
CA GLY A 205 -5.11 -18.79 -12.28
C GLY A 205 -4.59 -17.37 -12.43
N LYS A 206 -4.47 -16.58 -11.33
CA LYS A 206 -4.12 -15.17 -11.34
C LYS A 206 -3.16 -14.84 -10.20
N ARG A 207 -2.86 -13.55 -10.07
CA ARG A 207 -1.88 -13.05 -9.11
C ARG A 207 -2.50 -11.94 -8.26
N ASP A 208 -2.49 -12.14 -6.96
CA ASP A 208 -2.72 -11.11 -5.94
C ASP A 208 -1.35 -10.67 -5.39
N GLY A 209 -1.03 -9.40 -5.42
CA GLY A 209 0.27 -8.90 -4.99
C GLY A 209 0.20 -7.57 -4.23
N MET A 210 1.34 -7.11 -3.72
CA MET A 210 1.53 -5.77 -3.15
C MET A 210 0.50 -5.41 -2.05
N ALA A 211 0.27 -6.32 -1.10
CA ALA A 211 -0.71 -6.12 -0.03
C ALA A 211 -0.37 -4.91 0.84
N VAL A 212 -1.35 -4.04 1.10
CA VAL A 212 -1.22 -2.90 2.03
C VAL A 212 -2.47 -2.79 2.91
N PRO A 213 -2.47 -3.41 4.10
CA PRO A 213 -3.58 -3.38 5.03
C PRO A 213 -3.62 -2.09 5.85
N ILE A 214 -4.83 -1.66 6.17
CA ILE A 214 -5.12 -0.68 7.22
C ILE A 214 -6.25 -1.20 8.11
N TYR A 215 -6.24 -0.82 9.38
CA TYR A 215 -7.35 -1.04 10.28
C TYR A 215 -8.23 0.22 10.34
N LEU A 216 -9.55 0.04 10.25
CA LEU A 216 -10.54 1.11 10.35
C LEU A 216 -11.21 1.07 11.74
N PRO A 217 -10.81 1.93 12.70
CA PRO A 217 -11.29 1.86 14.08
C PRO A 217 -12.81 2.03 14.22
N HIS A 218 -13.43 2.83 13.35
CA HIS A 218 -14.87 3.12 13.41
C HIS A 218 -15.76 1.92 13.02
N SER A 219 -15.23 0.94 12.28
CA SER A 219 -15.98 -0.24 11.82
C SER A 219 -15.38 -1.56 12.31
N GLY A 220 -14.18 -1.54 12.91
CA GLY A 220 -13.46 -2.75 13.29
C GLY A 220 -12.96 -3.58 12.09
N GLU A 221 -12.92 -3.00 10.91
CA GLU A 221 -12.62 -3.67 9.64
C GLU A 221 -11.14 -3.56 9.31
N ILE A 222 -10.55 -4.65 8.82
CA ILE A 222 -9.28 -4.62 8.09
C ILE A 222 -9.61 -4.44 6.62
N VAL A 223 -9.04 -3.41 6.01
CA VAL A 223 -9.15 -3.09 4.59
C VAL A 223 -7.77 -3.17 3.99
N MET A 224 -7.58 -3.99 2.97
CA MET A 224 -6.28 -4.24 2.36
C MET A 224 -6.33 -3.94 0.86
N ALA A 225 -5.50 -3.01 0.41
CA ALA A 225 -5.28 -2.79 -1.02
C ALA A 225 -4.32 -3.86 -1.55
N ILE A 226 -4.63 -4.42 -2.71
CA ILE A 226 -3.79 -5.35 -3.46
C ILE A 226 -3.77 -4.98 -4.94
N GLU A 227 -2.82 -5.50 -5.70
CA GLU A 227 -2.91 -5.56 -7.15
C GLU A 227 -3.42 -6.94 -7.59
N ASP A 228 -4.40 -6.97 -8.52
CA ASP A 228 -5.02 -8.19 -9.06
C ASP A 228 -5.01 -8.10 -10.59
N ASN A 229 -4.46 -9.11 -11.28
CA ASN A 229 -4.44 -9.18 -12.74
C ASN A 229 -5.60 -10.01 -13.32
N GLY A 230 -6.55 -10.40 -12.50
CA GLY A 230 -7.68 -11.24 -12.90
C GLY A 230 -8.95 -10.49 -13.26
N ILE A 231 -9.02 -9.18 -13.03
CA ILE A 231 -10.24 -8.40 -13.30
C ILE A 231 -10.34 -8.04 -14.79
N ARG A 232 -9.33 -7.34 -15.32
CA ARG A 232 -9.31 -6.84 -16.70
C ARG A 232 -7.97 -7.11 -17.39
N GLY A 233 -7.41 -8.31 -17.17
CA GLY A 233 -6.23 -8.83 -17.86
C GLY A 233 -4.90 -8.18 -17.51
N ARG A 234 -4.89 -6.99 -16.90
CA ARG A 234 -3.71 -6.33 -16.33
C ARG A 234 -3.93 -6.04 -14.86
N PHE A 235 -2.85 -5.87 -14.11
CA PHE A 235 -2.98 -5.48 -12.72
C PHE A 235 -3.85 -4.23 -12.56
N LYS A 236 -4.79 -4.33 -11.64
CA LYS A 236 -5.66 -3.24 -11.18
C LYS A 236 -5.64 -3.18 -9.65
N PRO A 237 -5.78 -1.99 -9.08
CA PRO A 237 -5.91 -1.86 -7.63
C PRO A 237 -7.27 -2.39 -7.17
N VAL A 238 -7.23 -3.25 -6.18
CA VAL A 238 -8.40 -3.93 -5.60
C VAL A 238 -8.35 -3.77 -4.09
N ILE A 239 -9.50 -3.67 -3.46
CA ILE A 239 -9.65 -3.78 -2.02
C ILE A 239 -10.20 -5.15 -1.68
N VAL A 240 -9.58 -5.81 -0.70
CA VAL A 240 -10.15 -6.96 0.00
C VAL A 240 -10.39 -6.61 1.46
N ARG A 241 -11.44 -7.15 2.08
CA ARG A 241 -11.94 -6.73 3.40
C ARG A 241 -12.25 -7.88 4.32
N THR A 242 -12.12 -7.65 5.63
CA THR A 242 -12.67 -8.54 6.65
C THR A 242 -13.04 -7.78 7.92
N ARG A 243 -14.12 -8.19 8.55
CA ARG A 243 -14.51 -7.79 9.93
C ARG A 243 -14.25 -8.90 10.95
N LYS A 244 -13.87 -10.08 10.46
CA LYS A 244 -13.65 -11.27 11.28
C LYS A 244 -12.19 -11.66 11.36
N ASN A 245 -11.29 -10.72 11.01
CA ASN A 245 -9.85 -10.98 11.08
C ASN A 245 -9.46 -12.24 10.28
N TRP A 246 -10.03 -12.41 9.07
CA TRP A 246 -9.84 -13.54 8.15
C TRP A 246 -10.32 -14.91 8.66
N LYS A 247 -10.99 -14.96 9.85
CA LYS A 247 -11.55 -16.21 10.40
C LYS A 247 -12.73 -16.78 9.58
N ASP A 248 -13.26 -15.98 8.67
CA ASP A 248 -14.30 -16.36 7.70
C ASP A 248 -13.72 -16.89 6.38
N GLY A 249 -12.44 -17.25 6.38
CA GLY A 249 -11.71 -17.79 5.24
C GLY A 249 -11.10 -16.72 4.34
N PHE A 250 -10.31 -17.15 3.36
CA PHE A 250 -9.68 -16.24 2.41
C PHE A 250 -10.69 -15.62 1.45
N VAL A 251 -10.34 -14.46 0.90
CA VAL A 251 -11.14 -13.74 -0.10
C VAL A 251 -10.82 -14.30 -1.49
N ALA A 252 -11.78 -15.01 -2.09
CA ALA A 252 -11.66 -15.57 -3.42
C ALA A 252 -11.78 -14.48 -4.52
N GLY A 253 -11.55 -14.87 -5.77
CA GLY A 253 -11.61 -13.94 -6.91
C GLY A 253 -12.99 -13.35 -7.19
N ASP A 254 -14.05 -14.05 -6.83
CA ASP A 254 -15.47 -13.71 -6.99
C ASP A 254 -16.19 -13.43 -5.68
N ASP A 255 -15.42 -13.27 -4.57
CA ASP A 255 -15.96 -12.97 -3.25
C ASP A 255 -16.45 -11.52 -3.17
N ASP A 256 -17.62 -11.28 -2.56
CA ASP A 256 -18.21 -9.94 -2.34
C ASP A 256 -17.34 -9.02 -1.48
N ARG A 257 -16.37 -9.58 -0.73
CA ARG A 257 -15.37 -8.84 0.02
C ARG A 257 -14.23 -8.29 -0.84
N ARG A 258 -14.26 -8.55 -2.17
CA ARG A 258 -13.29 -8.07 -3.15
C ARG A 258 -13.95 -7.06 -4.08
N GLU A 259 -13.43 -5.85 -4.15
CA GLU A 259 -14.00 -4.78 -4.97
C GLU A 259 -12.92 -3.98 -5.71
N GLU A 260 -13.20 -3.53 -6.94
CA GLU A 260 -12.36 -2.54 -7.61
C GLU A 260 -12.39 -1.23 -6.82
N VAL A 261 -11.20 -0.64 -6.67
CA VAL A 261 -11.01 0.48 -5.74
C VAL A 261 -11.42 1.82 -6.33
N LEU A 262 -11.15 2.03 -7.62
CA LEU A 262 -11.44 3.31 -8.25
C LEU A 262 -12.92 3.45 -8.55
N ALA A 263 -13.50 4.59 -8.19
CA ALA A 263 -14.87 4.91 -8.58
C ALA A 263 -14.99 4.84 -10.12
N ALA A 264 -16.14 4.40 -10.63
CA ALA A 264 -16.36 4.16 -12.07
C ALA A 264 -15.92 5.35 -12.96
N ARG A 265 -16.19 6.58 -12.51
CA ARG A 265 -15.78 7.82 -13.21
C ARG A 265 -14.28 8.12 -13.17
N CYS A 266 -13.51 7.38 -12.37
CA CYS A 266 -12.07 7.54 -12.16
C CYS A 266 -11.33 6.24 -12.49
N SER A 267 -12.02 5.25 -13.08
CA SER A 267 -11.42 3.98 -13.50
C SER A 267 -10.40 4.20 -14.60
N VAL A 268 -9.45 3.28 -14.69
CA VAL A 268 -8.46 3.22 -15.77
C VAL A 268 -8.85 2.15 -16.78
N ASP A 269 -8.51 2.35 -18.06
CA ASP A 269 -8.84 1.42 -19.12
C ASP A 269 -8.18 0.04 -18.94
N ASP A 270 -8.74 -0.97 -19.59
CA ASP A 270 -8.30 -2.36 -19.49
C ASP A 270 -6.84 -2.57 -19.87
N GLY A 271 -6.39 -1.93 -20.95
CA GLY A 271 -5.00 -2.00 -21.44
C GLY A 271 -3.97 -1.33 -20.53
N ILE A 272 -4.41 -0.48 -19.61
CA ILE A 272 -3.53 0.29 -18.72
C ILE A 272 -3.07 -0.59 -17.54
N TYR A 273 -1.78 -0.61 -17.27
CA TYR A 273 -1.24 -1.13 -16.02
C TYR A 273 -1.51 -0.13 -14.89
N ALA A 274 -2.07 -0.60 -13.79
CA ALA A 274 -2.36 0.19 -12.59
C ALA A 274 -2.18 -0.69 -11.35
N GLY A 275 -0.94 -0.87 -10.93
CA GLY A 275 -0.57 -1.80 -9.84
C GLY A 275 0.16 -1.12 -8.71
N ALA A 276 0.80 -1.93 -7.87
CA ALA A 276 1.56 -1.51 -6.70
C ALA A 276 0.80 -0.49 -5.83
N PRO A 277 -0.41 -0.81 -5.36
CA PRO A 277 -1.19 0.10 -4.53
C PRO A 277 -0.49 0.34 -3.19
N TYR A 278 -0.68 1.54 -2.62
CA TYR A 278 -0.31 1.83 -1.25
C TYR A 278 -1.42 2.64 -0.58
N LEU A 279 -2.00 2.08 0.47
CA LEU A 279 -3.20 2.58 1.14
C LEU A 279 -2.84 3.15 2.51
N ILE A 280 -3.33 4.35 2.83
CA ILE A 280 -3.24 4.93 4.16
C ILE A 280 -4.57 5.53 4.60
N ARG A 281 -4.74 5.69 5.90
CA ARG A 281 -5.77 6.59 6.45
C ARG A 281 -5.27 8.03 6.34
N LEU A 282 -6.19 8.95 6.10
CA LEU A 282 -5.96 10.39 6.18
C LEU A 282 -6.92 10.99 7.19
N GLY A 283 -6.43 11.16 8.41
CA GLY A 283 -7.27 11.49 9.57
C GLY A 283 -8.37 10.45 9.78
N GLU A 284 -9.54 10.91 10.25
CA GLU A 284 -10.68 10.03 10.53
C GLU A 284 -11.69 9.92 9.37
N LYS A 285 -11.64 10.83 8.40
CA LYS A 285 -12.70 11.00 7.40
C LYS A 285 -12.34 10.51 6.01
N HIS A 286 -11.06 10.29 5.73
CA HIS A 286 -10.58 9.96 4.40
C HIS A 286 -9.55 8.85 4.42
N THR A 287 -9.31 8.28 3.24
CA THR A 287 -8.19 7.42 2.92
C THR A 287 -7.48 7.96 1.69
N LEU A 288 -6.21 7.65 1.53
CA LEU A 288 -5.45 7.90 0.32
C LEU A 288 -4.95 6.58 -0.24
N LEU A 289 -5.05 6.45 -1.53
CA LEU A 289 -4.48 5.33 -2.29
C LEU A 289 -3.51 5.88 -3.32
N SER A 290 -2.27 5.41 -3.32
CA SER A 290 -1.40 5.57 -4.47
C SER A 290 -1.35 4.29 -5.30
N ILE A 291 -1.15 4.46 -6.59
CA ILE A 291 -0.84 3.39 -7.54
C ILE A 291 0.29 3.85 -8.45
N GLN A 292 0.97 2.93 -9.08
CA GLN A 292 1.80 3.22 -10.24
C GLN A 292 1.03 2.84 -11.51
N SER A 293 0.88 3.80 -12.43
CA SER A 293 0.06 3.64 -13.62
C SER A 293 0.78 4.04 -14.89
N THR A 294 0.46 3.33 -15.97
CA THR A 294 0.93 3.68 -17.33
C THR A 294 -0.05 4.56 -18.10
N GLU A 295 -1.09 5.06 -17.45
CA GLU A 295 -2.03 6.00 -18.07
C GLU A 295 -1.33 7.29 -18.50
N GLY A 296 -1.50 7.67 -19.78
CA GLY A 296 -0.82 8.82 -20.36
C GLY A 296 0.70 8.64 -20.56
N ARG A 297 1.22 7.41 -20.45
CA ARG A 297 2.64 7.10 -20.62
C ARG A 297 2.91 6.47 -22.00
N LYS A 298 4.17 6.54 -22.46
CA LYS A 298 4.62 6.00 -23.76
C LYS A 298 4.35 4.51 -23.95
N GLY A 299 4.42 3.72 -22.88
CA GLY A 299 4.28 2.27 -22.94
C GLY A 299 3.38 1.70 -21.84
N THR A 300 2.88 0.49 -22.07
CA THR A 300 1.98 -0.22 -21.16
C THR A 300 2.70 -1.11 -20.15
N ASN A 301 4.03 -1.19 -20.20
CA ASN A 301 4.85 -1.92 -19.25
C ASN A 301 5.04 -1.08 -17.97
N HIS A 302 5.01 -1.71 -16.80
CA HIS A 302 5.22 -1.03 -15.52
C HIS A 302 6.50 -0.16 -15.46
N LYS A 303 7.52 -0.47 -16.27
CA LYS A 303 8.76 0.34 -16.37
C LYS A 303 8.56 1.79 -16.81
N PHE A 304 7.40 2.11 -17.36
CA PHE A 304 7.02 3.47 -17.77
C PHE A 304 6.02 4.10 -16.79
N ALA A 305 5.60 3.38 -15.76
CA ALA A 305 4.56 3.86 -14.86
C ALA A 305 5.01 5.08 -14.04
N ASN A 306 4.05 5.94 -13.76
CA ASN A 306 4.18 7.07 -12.84
C ASN A 306 3.24 6.89 -11.65
N MET A 307 3.59 7.52 -10.53
CA MET A 307 2.76 7.52 -9.33
C MET A 307 1.52 8.40 -9.54
N GLN A 308 0.37 7.86 -9.19
CA GLN A 308 -0.90 8.57 -9.09
C GLN A 308 -1.47 8.38 -7.69
N VAL A 309 -2.12 9.42 -7.14
CA VAL A 309 -2.72 9.42 -5.81
C VAL A 309 -4.19 9.76 -5.93
N TYR A 310 -5.02 9.00 -5.24
CA TYR A 310 -6.48 9.13 -5.21
C TYR A 310 -6.97 9.33 -3.78
N VAL A 311 -8.03 10.12 -3.64
CA VAL A 311 -8.71 10.32 -2.37
C VAL A 311 -9.93 9.42 -2.28
N GLY A 312 -10.04 8.66 -1.21
CA GLY A 312 -11.17 7.82 -0.86
C GLY A 312 -11.91 8.33 0.39
N ASP A 313 -13.05 7.73 0.66
CA ASP A 313 -13.82 7.98 1.87
C ASP A 313 -13.19 7.28 3.11
N LYS A 314 -13.79 7.48 4.28
CA LYS A 314 -13.33 6.88 5.54
C LYS A 314 -13.39 5.35 5.57
N ASN A 315 -14.17 4.75 4.66
CA ASN A 315 -14.32 3.30 4.57
C ASN A 315 -13.35 2.66 3.57
N GLY A 316 -12.42 3.45 2.98
CA GLY A 316 -11.54 2.98 1.92
C GLY A 316 -12.31 2.59 0.66
N ARG A 317 -13.23 3.46 0.23
CA ARG A 317 -14.05 3.34 -0.98
C ARG A 317 -14.09 4.64 -1.76
N ASN A 318 -14.68 4.57 -2.97
CA ASN A 318 -14.97 5.74 -3.81
C ASN A 318 -13.73 6.57 -4.19
N PHE A 319 -12.59 5.90 -4.37
CA PHE A 319 -11.35 6.58 -4.71
C PHE A 319 -11.46 7.33 -6.03
N CYS A 320 -11.20 8.63 -5.97
CA CYS A 320 -11.24 9.56 -7.10
C CYS A 320 -10.34 10.78 -6.82
N ASN A 321 -10.56 11.93 -7.48
CA ASN A 321 -9.78 13.15 -7.29
C ASN A 321 -8.27 12.91 -7.41
N ARG A 322 -7.88 12.35 -8.57
CA ARG A 322 -6.50 12.01 -8.90
C ARG A 322 -5.57 13.21 -8.85
N SER A 323 -4.39 13.01 -8.30
CA SER A 323 -3.25 13.93 -8.36
C SER A 323 -1.95 13.16 -8.65
N THR A 324 -0.93 13.84 -9.15
CA THR A 324 0.34 13.23 -9.57
C THR A 324 1.49 13.94 -8.86
N PRO A 325 2.19 13.25 -7.91
CA PRO A 325 3.31 13.85 -7.18
C PRO A 325 4.54 14.16 -8.05
N MET A 326 4.66 13.55 -9.23
CA MET A 326 5.76 13.76 -10.18
C MET A 326 5.19 14.07 -11.56
N PRO A 327 4.64 15.28 -11.80
CA PRO A 327 3.99 15.60 -13.09
C PRO A 327 4.98 15.66 -14.25
N ASP A 328 6.21 16.13 -14.03
CA ASP A 328 7.23 16.36 -15.06
C ASP A 328 8.17 15.17 -15.27
N LEU A 329 7.69 13.96 -15.03
CA LEU A 329 8.47 12.75 -15.28
C LEU A 329 8.62 12.53 -16.79
N ASP A 330 9.88 12.43 -17.27
CA ASP A 330 10.19 12.10 -18.67
C ASP A 330 9.39 10.89 -19.16
N GLU A 331 9.01 10.88 -20.44
CA GLU A 331 8.19 9.81 -21.03
C GLU A 331 8.83 8.42 -20.94
N ASN A 332 10.16 8.34 -20.94
CA ASN A 332 10.94 7.12 -20.75
C ASN A 332 11.31 6.86 -19.29
N GLY A 333 11.00 7.81 -18.42
CA GLY A 333 11.23 7.69 -16.96
C GLY A 333 10.17 6.85 -16.26
N SER A 334 10.45 6.51 -15.00
CA SER A 334 9.51 5.81 -14.12
C SER A 334 9.56 6.31 -12.70
N ALA A 335 8.41 6.29 -12.02
CA ALA A 335 8.26 6.52 -10.58
C ALA A 335 7.52 5.33 -9.98
N LEU A 336 8.26 4.38 -9.41
CA LEU A 336 7.81 3.05 -9.03
C LEU A 336 7.91 2.82 -7.53
N TRP A 337 7.30 1.72 -7.08
CA TRP A 337 7.40 1.22 -5.71
C TRP A 337 7.07 2.30 -4.68
N ASN A 338 6.00 3.02 -4.98
CA ASN A 338 5.58 4.20 -4.26
C ASN A 338 4.98 3.89 -2.88
N SER A 339 4.96 4.89 -2.01
CA SER A 339 4.26 4.88 -0.74
C SER A 339 3.76 6.27 -0.36
N LEU A 340 2.85 6.31 0.60
CA LEU A 340 2.29 7.51 1.19
C LEU A 340 2.45 7.48 2.70
N ALA A 341 2.63 8.63 3.33
CA ALA A 341 2.46 8.80 4.76
C ALA A 341 1.79 10.13 5.07
N GLN A 342 1.01 10.20 6.13
CA GLN A 342 0.52 11.44 6.68
C GLN A 342 1.64 12.08 7.51
N ILE A 343 1.96 13.35 7.26
CA ILE A 343 2.94 14.12 8.03
C ILE A 343 2.24 14.74 9.24
N ASP A 344 1.14 15.43 8.99
CA ASP A 344 0.28 16.08 9.99
C ASP A 344 -1.17 16.18 9.46
N GLU A 345 -2.00 16.98 10.11
CA GLU A 345 -3.41 17.12 9.74
C GLU A 345 -3.63 17.61 8.31
N ASN A 346 -2.71 18.39 7.74
CA ASN A 346 -2.84 19.06 6.45
C ASN A 346 -1.79 18.66 5.43
N ARG A 347 -0.83 17.82 5.79
CA ARG A 347 0.26 17.43 4.88
C ARG A 347 0.46 15.94 4.81
N VAL A 348 0.81 15.51 3.62
CA VAL A 348 1.18 14.13 3.29
C VAL A 348 2.51 14.11 2.55
N ILE A 349 3.20 12.98 2.55
CA ILE A 349 4.38 12.74 1.74
C ILE A 349 4.14 11.59 0.79
N ALA A 350 4.49 11.78 -0.47
CA ALA A 350 4.63 10.74 -1.48
C ALA A 350 6.11 10.35 -1.61
N VAL A 351 6.37 9.05 -1.68
CA VAL A 351 7.73 8.51 -1.84
C VAL A 351 7.77 7.60 -3.05
N MET A 352 8.79 7.73 -3.89
CA MET A 352 8.91 7.03 -5.17
C MET A 352 10.35 6.59 -5.39
N THR A 353 10.50 5.45 -6.07
CA THR A 353 11.78 5.09 -6.71
C THR A 353 11.76 5.58 -8.15
N VAL A 354 12.55 6.59 -8.45
CA VAL A 354 12.51 7.30 -9.75
C VAL A 354 13.74 6.99 -10.58
N ARG A 355 13.50 6.82 -11.88
CA ARG A 355 14.53 6.69 -12.91
C ARG A 355 14.20 7.60 -14.09
N GLY A 356 15.24 8.23 -14.67
CA GLY A 356 15.09 9.02 -15.89
C GLY A 356 14.50 10.41 -15.69
N LYS A 357 14.34 10.94 -14.47
CA LYS A 357 13.91 12.32 -14.24
C LYS A 357 15.09 13.31 -14.41
N GLU A 358 16.23 12.98 -13.84
CA GLU A 358 17.41 13.82 -13.85
C GLU A 358 18.67 12.94 -13.98
N LYS A 359 19.60 13.33 -14.84
CA LYS A 359 20.84 12.57 -15.08
C LYS A 359 21.62 12.41 -13.78
N GLY A 360 21.98 11.18 -13.45
CA GLY A 360 22.73 10.83 -12.24
C GLY A 360 21.93 10.73 -10.94
N LYS A 361 20.64 11.09 -10.94
CA LYS A 361 19.78 11.05 -9.74
C LYS A 361 18.70 9.96 -9.79
N ASN A 362 19.08 8.74 -10.18
CA ASN A 362 18.21 7.58 -10.01
C ASN A 362 18.18 7.15 -8.54
N GLY A 363 16.98 6.96 -7.99
CA GLY A 363 16.84 6.58 -6.58
C GLY A 363 15.54 7.03 -5.95
N ILE A 364 15.61 7.36 -4.68
CA ILE A 364 14.46 7.74 -3.85
C ILE A 364 14.20 9.24 -4.01
N TRP A 365 12.96 9.55 -4.37
CA TRP A 365 12.42 10.91 -4.45
C TRP A 365 11.19 11.03 -3.56
N THR A 366 10.98 12.23 -3.04
CA THR A 366 9.82 12.58 -2.22
C THR A 366 9.14 13.82 -2.75
N ALA A 367 7.82 13.91 -2.56
CA ALA A 367 7.05 15.15 -2.75
C ALA A 367 6.14 15.34 -1.53
N ILE A 368 6.14 16.54 -0.95
CA ILE A 368 5.21 16.91 0.12
C ILE A 368 3.95 17.46 -0.54
N GLY A 369 2.79 17.04 -0.06
CA GLY A 369 1.49 17.46 -0.56
C GLY A 369 0.67 18.16 0.51
N GLU A 370 0.12 19.33 0.19
CA GLU A 370 -0.84 20.04 1.00
C GLU A 370 -2.26 19.51 0.72
N VAL A 371 -2.97 19.14 1.77
CA VAL A 371 -4.35 18.66 1.71
C VAL A 371 -5.30 19.83 1.72
N LEU A 372 -5.92 20.10 0.57
CA LEU A 372 -6.84 21.24 0.37
C LEU A 372 -8.29 20.76 0.48
N LYS A 373 -9.06 21.42 1.33
CA LYS A 373 -10.53 21.25 1.43
C LYS A 373 -11.19 22.24 0.47
N GLY A 374 -11.80 21.76 -0.60
CA GLY A 374 -12.58 22.60 -1.51
C GLY A 374 -13.69 23.35 -0.76
N LYS A 375 -13.94 24.61 -1.11
CA LYS A 375 -15.10 25.36 -0.62
C LYS A 375 -16.36 24.58 -1.03
N ARG A 376 -17.32 24.48 -0.11
CA ARG A 376 -18.66 23.93 -0.34
C ARG A 376 -19.40 24.73 -1.38
#